data_e31f6ec6789d995c5141ebeba4e52b7b
#
_entry.id   e31f6ec6789d995c5141ebeba4e52b7b
#
_cell.length_a   1.000
_cell.length_b   1.000
_cell.length_c   1.000
_cell.angle_alpha   90.00
_cell.angle_beta   90.00
_cell.angle_gamma   90.00
#
_symmetry.space_group_name_H-M   'P 1'
#
loop_
_entity.id
_entity.type
_entity.pdbx_description
1 polymer ?
#
loop_
_entity_poly.entity_id
_entity_poly.type
_entity_poly.pdbx_seq_one_letter_code
_entity_poly.pdbx_strand_id
1 'polypeptide(L)'
;TYHTYYFDPETGNPSYGATHQGHSDNSIWARGQSWAILGIPLNQNFLPTPFPENYGAIVDVFIEHLPEDLVPYWDFDFNDQNPSDKDSSALAIAICGLLEASINQAYPQAKLLAQGMIYQLGEYYSTKDMENNEGLLLHGGYAHAEGKGIDEPNLWGDYFYMQALMCLLNPN
;
A
#
# COMPACT_ATOMS: atom_id res chain seq x y z
N THR A 1 0.13 -5.08 9.89
CA THR A 1 -1.28 -5.28 10.31
C THR A 1 -1.75 -6.68 9.89
N TYR A 2 -2.63 -7.31 10.69
CA TYR A 2 -3.31 -8.53 10.25
C TYR A 2 -4.31 -8.22 9.14
N HIS A 3 -4.38 -9.07 8.13
CA HIS A 3 -5.39 -8.96 7.06
C HIS A 3 -6.80 -9.22 7.61
N THR A 4 -6.95 -10.24 8.44
CA THR A 4 -8.20 -10.62 9.10
C THR A 4 -7.94 -10.84 10.58
N TYR A 5 -8.85 -10.42 11.41
CA TYR A 5 -8.78 -10.67 12.85
C TYR A 5 -10.09 -11.26 13.36
N TYR A 6 -10.00 -12.33 14.11
CA TYR A 6 -11.15 -13.03 14.65
C TYR A 6 -11.37 -12.65 16.10
N PHE A 7 -12.65 -12.51 16.46
CA PHE A 7 -13.11 -12.27 17.81
C PHE A 7 -13.99 -13.43 18.23
N ASP A 8 -14.00 -13.73 19.53
CA ASP A 8 -14.91 -14.71 20.10
C ASP A 8 -16.35 -14.21 19.95
N PRO A 9 -17.27 -14.96 19.32
CA PRO A 9 -18.63 -14.48 19.04
C PRO A 9 -19.52 -14.37 20.29
N GLU A 10 -19.19 -15.05 21.39
CA GLU A 10 -19.98 -15.04 22.62
C GLU A 10 -19.51 -13.92 23.57
N THR A 11 -18.20 -13.66 23.63
CA THR A 11 -17.63 -12.71 24.59
C THR A 11 -17.17 -11.41 23.95
N GLY A 12 -16.97 -11.36 22.62
CA GLY A 12 -16.38 -10.23 21.91
C GLY A 12 -14.87 -10.06 22.14
N ASN A 13 -14.23 -10.98 22.85
CA ASN A 13 -12.81 -10.89 23.12
C ASN A 13 -11.95 -11.15 21.87
N PRO A 14 -10.78 -10.48 21.74
CA PRO A 14 -9.82 -10.78 20.69
C PRO A 14 -9.38 -12.24 20.73
N SER A 15 -9.28 -12.89 19.57
CA SER A 15 -8.90 -14.29 19.45
C SER A 15 -7.58 -14.44 18.69
N TYR A 16 -7.59 -14.37 17.36
CA TYR A 16 -6.36 -14.54 16.56
C TYR A 16 -6.44 -13.79 15.24
N GLY A 17 -5.24 -13.47 14.71
CA GLY A 17 -5.08 -12.92 13.36
C GLY A 17 -4.87 -14.01 12.33
N ALA A 18 -5.26 -13.74 11.09
CA ALA A 18 -5.07 -14.63 9.94
C ALA A 18 -4.94 -13.82 8.65
N THR A 19 -4.62 -14.51 7.56
CA THR A 19 -4.59 -13.90 6.23
C THR A 19 -5.40 -14.72 5.22
N HIS A 20 -5.85 -14.06 4.15
CA HIS A 20 -6.42 -14.70 2.97
C HIS A 20 -5.57 -14.40 1.71
N GLN A 21 -4.87 -13.28 1.69
CA GLN A 21 -4.07 -12.85 0.56
C GLN A 21 -2.58 -12.73 0.87
N GLY A 22 -2.17 -12.73 2.14
CA GLY A 22 -0.76 -12.76 2.53
C GLY A 22 -0.13 -14.15 2.39
N HIS A 23 1.18 -14.19 2.45
CA HIS A 23 1.97 -15.40 2.33
C HIS A 23 1.72 -16.39 3.48
N SER A 24 1.58 -15.87 4.69
CA SER A 24 1.25 -16.66 5.90
C SER A 24 0.46 -15.82 6.91
N ASP A 25 -0.14 -16.47 7.91
CA ASP A 25 -0.91 -15.77 8.95
C ASP A 25 -0.08 -14.77 9.76
N ASN A 26 1.23 -14.94 9.79
CA ASN A 26 2.17 -14.06 10.49
C ASN A 26 2.94 -13.11 9.56
N SER A 27 2.77 -13.21 8.24
CA SER A 27 3.39 -12.31 7.29
C SER A 27 2.65 -10.97 7.20
N ILE A 28 3.23 -10.01 6.51
CA ILE A 28 2.62 -8.72 6.26
C ILE A 28 2.35 -8.60 4.76
N TRP A 29 1.11 -8.83 4.37
CA TRP A 29 0.66 -8.57 3.00
C TRP A 29 0.80 -7.08 2.67
N ALA A 30 1.62 -6.74 1.66
CA ALA A 30 2.03 -5.37 1.37
C ALA A 30 0.83 -4.45 1.09
N ARG A 31 -0.12 -4.88 0.25
CA ARG A 31 -1.32 -4.09 -0.05
C ARG A 31 -2.25 -3.94 1.16
N GLY A 32 -2.32 -4.95 2.03
CA GLY A 32 -3.03 -4.85 3.31
C GLY A 32 -2.45 -3.77 4.22
N GLN A 33 -1.13 -3.67 4.28
CA GLN A 33 -0.44 -2.60 5.02
C GLN A 33 -0.72 -1.22 4.37
N SER A 34 -0.71 -1.15 3.04
CA SER A 34 -1.03 0.08 2.30
C SER A 34 -2.44 0.57 2.55
N TRP A 35 -3.42 -0.34 2.69
CA TRP A 35 -4.79 0.04 3.06
C TRP A 35 -4.89 0.69 4.44
N ALA A 36 -4.06 0.27 5.41
CA ALA A 36 -4.00 0.93 6.71
C ALA A 36 -3.38 2.34 6.60
N ILE A 37 -2.31 2.50 5.79
CA ILE A 37 -1.66 3.80 5.54
C ILE A 37 -2.65 4.79 4.91
N LEU A 38 -3.52 4.34 4.01
CA LEU A 38 -4.53 5.19 3.37
C LEU A 38 -5.78 5.38 4.25
N GLY A 39 -6.31 4.29 4.80
CA GLY A 39 -7.61 4.29 5.45
C GLY A 39 -7.64 5.10 6.76
N ILE A 40 -6.56 5.09 7.52
CA ILE A 40 -6.49 5.83 8.80
C ILE A 40 -6.59 7.34 8.56
N PRO A 41 -5.75 8.00 7.75
CA PRO A 41 -5.85 9.45 7.54
C PRO A 41 -7.15 9.87 6.84
N LEU A 42 -7.69 9.07 5.93
CA LEU A 42 -8.99 9.36 5.32
C LEU A 42 -10.12 9.37 6.35
N ASN A 43 -10.16 8.40 7.25
CA ASN A 43 -11.19 8.35 8.28
C ASN A 43 -11.06 9.48 9.30
N GLN A 44 -9.84 9.94 9.55
CA GLN A 44 -9.58 11.02 10.51
C GLN A 44 -10.32 12.32 10.18
N ASN A 45 -10.56 12.58 8.89
CA ASN A 45 -11.34 13.75 8.45
C ASN A 45 -12.80 13.74 8.96
N PHE A 46 -13.31 12.58 9.39
CA PHE A 46 -14.70 12.39 9.82
C PHE A 46 -14.82 12.01 11.31
N LEU A 47 -13.71 11.79 11.99
CA LEU A 47 -13.71 11.36 13.39
C LEU A 47 -13.28 12.51 14.31
N PRO A 48 -14.02 12.77 15.39
CA PRO A 48 -13.64 13.78 16.39
C PRO A 48 -12.51 13.32 17.33
N THR A 49 -11.97 12.13 17.13
CA THR A 49 -10.93 11.54 17.97
C THR A 49 -9.53 11.98 17.53
N PRO A 50 -8.54 12.01 18.41
CA PRO A 50 -7.15 12.23 18.02
C PRO A 50 -6.66 11.20 17.01
N PHE A 51 -5.68 11.58 16.20
CA PHE A 51 -5.01 10.66 15.27
C PHE A 51 -4.39 9.48 16.05
N PRO A 52 -4.52 8.23 15.57
CA PRO A 52 -3.97 7.08 16.27
C PRO A 52 -2.46 7.20 16.48
N GLU A 53 -2.00 7.05 17.72
CA GLU A 53 -0.57 7.18 18.10
C GLU A 53 0.34 6.18 17.35
N ASN A 54 -0.20 5.03 16.95
CA ASN A 54 0.55 3.99 16.23
C ASN A 54 0.59 4.17 14.71
N TYR A 55 0.00 5.23 14.16
CA TYR A 55 0.02 5.44 12.70
C TYR A 55 1.43 5.53 12.14
N GLY A 56 2.31 6.28 12.81
CA GLY A 56 3.72 6.37 12.43
C GLY A 56 4.39 5.00 12.32
N ALA A 57 4.19 4.13 13.30
CA ALA A 57 4.74 2.77 13.29
C ALA A 57 4.20 1.91 12.12
N ILE A 58 2.95 2.13 11.70
CA ILE A 58 2.38 1.44 10.52
C ILE A 58 3.12 1.88 9.24
N VAL A 59 3.41 3.18 9.10
CA VAL A 59 4.17 3.72 7.97
C VAL A 59 5.63 3.26 8.03
N ASP A 60 6.27 3.33 9.20
CA ASP A 60 7.67 2.91 9.39
C ASP A 60 7.88 1.45 8.97
N VAL A 61 7.02 0.54 9.40
CA VAL A 61 7.07 -0.89 8.98
C VAL A 61 6.97 -1.04 7.47
N PHE A 62 6.12 -0.27 6.80
CA PHE A 62 6.04 -0.32 5.34
C PHE A 62 7.36 0.13 4.69
N ILE A 63 7.90 1.28 5.13
CA ILE A 63 9.13 1.85 4.57
C ILE A 63 10.35 0.94 4.82
N GLU A 64 10.47 0.38 6.02
CA GLU A 64 11.59 -0.48 6.41
C GLU A 64 11.66 -1.78 5.60
N HIS A 65 10.55 -2.24 5.05
CA HIS A 65 10.47 -3.45 4.23
C HIS A 65 10.51 -3.19 2.71
N LEU A 66 10.60 -1.91 2.28
CA LEU A 66 10.72 -1.62 0.87
C LEU A 66 12.08 -2.08 0.33
N PRO A 67 12.10 -2.68 -0.86
CA PRO A 67 13.33 -2.99 -1.56
C PRO A 67 14.01 -1.73 -2.12
N GLU A 68 15.20 -1.88 -2.74
CA GLU A 68 15.99 -0.75 -3.23
C GLU A 68 15.23 0.11 -4.26
N ASP A 69 14.36 -0.49 -5.06
CA ASP A 69 13.54 0.19 -6.07
C ASP A 69 12.25 0.81 -5.50
N LEU A 70 12.03 0.76 -4.20
CA LEU A 70 10.88 1.28 -3.45
C LEU A 70 9.53 0.62 -3.78
N VAL A 71 9.44 -0.32 -4.72
CA VAL A 71 8.19 -1.02 -5.05
C VAL A 71 8.12 -2.33 -4.26
N PRO A 72 7.16 -2.50 -3.37
CA PRO A 72 7.11 -3.66 -2.49
C PRO A 72 6.91 -4.96 -3.28
N TYR A 73 7.46 -6.05 -2.76
CA TYR A 73 6.97 -7.37 -3.08
C TYR A 73 5.54 -7.52 -2.55
N TRP A 74 4.78 -8.45 -3.11
CA TRP A 74 3.38 -8.64 -2.73
C TRP A 74 3.16 -8.96 -1.24
N ASP A 75 4.20 -9.50 -0.58
CA ASP A 75 4.25 -9.75 0.86
C ASP A 75 5.66 -9.45 1.39
N PHE A 76 5.77 -8.90 2.59
CA PHE A 76 7.04 -8.48 3.19
C PHE A 76 7.90 -9.63 3.76
N ASP A 77 7.46 -10.88 3.64
CA ASP A 77 8.34 -12.04 3.80
C ASP A 77 9.38 -12.14 2.66
N PHE A 78 9.16 -11.39 1.56
CA PHE A 78 10.05 -11.31 0.42
C PHE A 78 10.86 -10.01 0.42
N ASN A 79 12.07 -10.06 -0.10
CA ASN A 79 13.02 -8.94 -0.18
C ASN A 79 14.03 -9.19 -1.30
N ASP A 80 15.00 -8.28 -1.50
CA ASP A 80 15.99 -8.39 -2.60
C ASP A 80 16.90 -9.61 -2.50
N GLN A 81 17.08 -10.21 -1.33
CA GLN A 81 17.81 -11.47 -1.14
C GLN A 81 16.95 -12.71 -1.38
N ASN A 82 15.62 -12.58 -1.23
CA ASN A 82 14.64 -13.63 -1.49
C ASN A 82 13.46 -13.03 -2.27
N PRO A 83 13.63 -12.75 -3.58
CA PRO A 83 12.65 -12.01 -4.36
C PRO A 83 11.41 -12.84 -4.71
N SER A 84 10.30 -12.14 -4.93
CA SER A 84 9.03 -12.67 -5.46
C SER A 84 8.42 -11.63 -6.41
N ASP A 85 7.14 -11.79 -6.76
CA ASP A 85 6.44 -10.83 -7.61
C ASP A 85 6.23 -9.49 -6.87
N LYS A 86 6.31 -8.39 -7.60
CA LYS A 86 6.07 -7.05 -7.09
C LYS A 86 4.56 -6.76 -6.98
N ASP A 87 4.19 -5.78 -6.17
CA ASP A 87 2.85 -5.21 -6.17
C ASP A 87 2.92 -3.68 -6.24
N SER A 88 3.01 -3.15 -7.45
CA SER A 88 3.03 -1.71 -7.72
C SER A 88 1.75 -1.01 -7.22
N SER A 89 0.64 -1.75 -7.18
CA SER A 89 -0.63 -1.23 -6.66
C SER A 89 -0.56 -0.95 -5.16
N ALA A 90 0.18 -1.74 -4.40
CA ALA A 90 0.42 -1.48 -2.99
C ALA A 90 1.14 -0.15 -2.77
N LEU A 91 2.17 0.14 -3.58
CA LEU A 91 2.85 1.43 -3.51
C LEU A 91 1.94 2.60 -3.90
N ALA A 92 1.16 2.47 -4.97
CA ALA A 92 0.23 3.52 -5.40
C ALA A 92 -0.80 3.88 -4.30
N ILE A 93 -1.33 2.89 -3.60
CA ILE A 93 -2.23 3.07 -2.45
C ILE A 93 -1.51 3.76 -1.29
N ALA A 94 -0.30 3.32 -0.96
CA ALA A 94 0.50 3.92 0.12
C ALA A 94 0.84 5.38 -0.17
N ILE A 95 1.16 5.73 -1.42
CA ILE A 95 1.40 7.12 -1.85
C ILE A 95 0.18 8.00 -1.57
N CYS A 96 -1.02 7.56 -1.94
CA CYS A 96 -2.25 8.30 -1.65
C CYS A 96 -2.44 8.50 -0.14
N GLY A 97 -2.16 7.48 0.67
CA GLY A 97 -2.22 7.58 2.12
C GLY A 97 -1.20 8.55 2.71
N LEU A 98 0.03 8.56 2.19
CA LEU A 98 1.06 9.51 2.61
C LEU A 98 0.70 10.95 2.21
N LEU A 99 0.12 11.17 1.03
CA LEU A 99 -0.37 12.49 0.62
C LEU A 99 -1.46 12.99 1.55
N GLU A 100 -2.43 12.15 1.91
CA GLU A 100 -3.47 12.47 2.88
C GLU A 100 -2.89 12.74 4.28
N ALA A 101 -1.96 11.90 4.73
CA ALA A 101 -1.26 12.09 6.01
C ALA A 101 -0.43 13.38 6.04
N SER A 102 0.05 13.88 4.90
CA SER A 102 0.78 15.14 4.82
C SER A 102 -0.12 16.35 5.07
N ILE A 103 -1.39 16.28 4.65
CA ILE A 103 -2.39 17.33 4.90
C ILE A 103 -2.67 17.40 6.40
N ASN A 104 -2.85 16.27 7.04
CA ASN A 104 -3.14 16.15 8.47
C ASN A 104 -1.90 16.26 9.37
N GLN A 105 -0.71 16.43 8.80
CA GLN A 105 0.58 16.44 9.50
C GLN A 105 0.79 15.19 10.38
N ALA A 106 0.22 14.07 9.97
CA ALA A 106 0.20 12.84 10.75
C ALA A 106 1.52 12.06 10.71
N TYR A 107 2.35 12.32 9.70
CA TYR A 107 3.64 11.68 9.55
C TYR A 107 4.68 12.69 9.01
N PRO A 108 5.82 12.85 9.69
CA PRO A 108 6.91 13.69 9.20
C PRO A 108 7.38 13.20 7.82
N GLN A 109 7.69 14.12 6.92
CA GLN A 109 8.19 13.83 5.57
C GLN A 109 7.22 13.06 4.64
N ALA A 110 5.97 12.82 5.03
CA ALA A 110 4.99 12.06 4.23
C ALA A 110 4.93 12.55 2.77
N LYS A 111 4.89 13.86 2.55
CA LYS A 111 4.87 14.45 1.20
C LYS A 111 6.14 14.15 0.40
N LEU A 112 7.31 14.24 1.02
CA LEU A 112 8.59 13.97 0.36
C LEU A 112 8.71 12.50 -0.03
N LEU A 113 8.30 11.60 0.86
CA LEU A 113 8.26 10.16 0.57
C LEU A 113 7.32 9.85 -0.59
N ALA A 114 6.09 10.39 -0.55
CA ALA A 114 5.12 10.23 -1.63
C ALA A 114 5.67 10.71 -2.98
N GLN A 115 6.37 11.85 -3.01
CA GLN A 115 6.99 12.38 -4.23
C GLN A 115 8.11 11.47 -4.77
N GLY A 116 8.96 10.91 -3.91
CA GLY A 116 9.98 9.94 -4.33
C GLY A 116 9.37 8.64 -4.87
N MET A 117 8.36 8.13 -4.18
CA MET A 117 7.68 6.90 -4.57
C MET A 117 6.90 7.03 -5.90
N ILE A 118 6.19 8.15 -6.12
CA ILE A 118 5.47 8.37 -7.37
C ILE A 118 6.40 8.57 -8.55
N TYR A 119 7.56 9.21 -8.33
CA TYR A 119 8.61 9.31 -9.34
C TYR A 119 9.08 7.91 -9.76
N GLN A 120 9.34 7.03 -8.79
CA GLN A 120 9.76 5.65 -9.06
C GLN A 120 8.73 4.88 -9.89
N LEU A 121 7.43 4.96 -9.52
CA LEU A 121 6.36 4.36 -10.32
C LEU A 121 6.30 4.92 -11.73
N GLY A 122 6.41 6.23 -11.88
CA GLY A 122 6.31 6.92 -13.17
C GLY A 122 7.46 6.60 -14.11
N GLU A 123 8.69 6.43 -13.60
CA GLU A 123 9.85 6.19 -14.43
C GLU A 123 10.04 4.71 -14.77
N TYR A 124 9.76 3.79 -13.85
CA TYR A 124 10.18 2.40 -14.01
C TYR A 124 9.02 1.40 -14.07
N TYR A 125 7.83 1.80 -13.63
CA TYR A 125 6.68 0.91 -13.51
C TYR A 125 5.45 1.35 -14.31
N SER A 126 5.50 2.54 -14.94
CA SER A 126 4.39 3.00 -15.79
C SER A 126 4.50 2.46 -17.20
N THR A 127 3.35 2.36 -17.86
CA THR A 127 3.25 1.95 -19.27
C THR A 127 3.38 3.12 -20.25
N LYS A 128 3.84 4.29 -19.80
CA LYS A 128 3.87 5.56 -20.56
C LYS A 128 4.52 5.47 -21.94
N ASP A 129 5.50 4.56 -22.09
CA ASP A 129 6.25 4.37 -23.32
C ASP A 129 5.89 3.06 -24.07
N MET A 130 4.80 2.39 -23.64
CA MET A 130 4.35 1.12 -24.19
C MET A 130 3.14 1.29 -25.12
N GLU A 131 3.29 0.91 -26.37
CA GLU A 131 2.15 0.81 -27.29
C GLU A 131 1.33 -0.45 -26.96
N ASN A 132 0.01 -0.34 -27.05
CA ASN A 132 -0.94 -1.45 -26.85
C ASN A 132 -1.01 -2.06 -25.42
N ASN A 133 -0.69 -1.29 -24.40
CA ASN A 133 -0.97 -1.66 -23.02
C ASN A 133 -2.20 -0.91 -22.52
N GLU A 134 -3.17 -1.62 -21.93
CA GLU A 134 -4.41 -1.04 -21.41
C GLU A 134 -4.30 -0.58 -19.94
N GLY A 135 -3.34 -1.10 -19.18
CA GLY A 135 -3.06 -0.71 -17.81
C GLY A 135 -2.08 0.46 -17.73
N LEU A 136 -2.08 1.20 -16.64
CA LEU A 136 -1.17 2.32 -16.39
C LEU A 136 0.09 1.91 -15.62
N LEU A 137 -0.01 0.90 -14.77
CA LEU A 137 1.10 0.36 -13.98
C LEU A 137 1.33 -1.11 -14.29
N LEU A 138 2.61 -1.47 -14.45
CA LEU A 138 3.10 -2.83 -14.53
C LEU A 138 3.22 -3.46 -13.14
N HIS A 139 3.35 -4.78 -13.11
CA HIS A 139 3.73 -5.55 -11.90
C HIS A 139 2.78 -5.34 -10.72
N GLY A 140 1.48 -5.34 -10.98
CA GLY A 140 0.47 -5.38 -9.93
C GLY A 140 0.09 -6.81 -9.58
N GLY A 141 -0.38 -7.04 -8.34
CA GLY A 141 -0.87 -8.34 -7.90
C GLY A 141 -2.36 -8.30 -7.58
N TYR A 142 -3.15 -9.27 -8.03
CA TYR A 142 -4.56 -9.39 -7.61
C TYR A 142 -4.69 -10.25 -6.35
N ALA A 143 -4.53 -11.54 -6.48
CA ALA A 143 -4.65 -12.50 -5.39
C ALA A 143 -3.54 -13.57 -5.53
N HIS A 144 -2.31 -13.18 -5.14
CA HIS A 144 -1.12 -14.00 -5.33
C HIS A 144 -1.24 -15.37 -4.68
N ALA A 145 -1.76 -15.42 -3.44
CA ALA A 145 -1.97 -16.67 -2.71
C ALA A 145 -2.95 -17.65 -3.42
N GLU A 146 -3.82 -17.12 -4.31
CA GLU A 146 -4.76 -17.91 -5.11
C GLU A 146 -4.26 -18.19 -6.55
N GLY A 147 -3.07 -17.70 -6.90
CA GLY A 147 -2.52 -17.83 -8.25
C GLY A 147 -3.27 -17.03 -9.32
N LYS A 148 -3.91 -15.90 -8.93
CA LYS A 148 -4.74 -15.09 -9.83
C LYS A 148 -4.18 -13.69 -10.02
N GLY A 149 -4.08 -13.24 -11.28
CA GLY A 149 -3.62 -11.89 -11.63
C GLY A 149 -2.26 -11.60 -11.03
N ILE A 150 -1.33 -12.52 -11.18
CA ILE A 150 0.05 -12.38 -10.73
C ILE A 150 0.79 -11.59 -11.80
N ASP A 151 1.50 -10.54 -11.36
CA ASP A 151 2.35 -9.74 -12.24
C ASP A 151 1.59 -9.09 -13.42
N GLU A 152 0.38 -8.59 -13.14
CA GLU A 152 -0.51 -7.99 -14.13
C GLU A 152 -0.94 -6.58 -13.73
N PRO A 153 -1.19 -5.66 -14.70
CA PRO A 153 -1.89 -4.41 -14.40
C PRO A 153 -3.24 -4.67 -13.73
N ASN A 154 -3.62 -3.82 -12.81
CA ASN A 154 -4.92 -3.95 -12.15
C ASN A 154 -5.60 -2.60 -11.92
N LEU A 155 -6.92 -2.61 -11.89
CA LEU A 155 -7.75 -1.41 -11.86
C LEU A 155 -7.47 -0.51 -10.65
N TRP A 156 -7.22 -1.07 -9.47
CA TRP A 156 -6.93 -0.26 -8.28
C TRP A 156 -5.52 0.33 -8.31
N GLY A 157 -4.53 -0.35 -8.88
CA GLY A 157 -3.22 0.21 -9.15
C GLY A 157 -3.32 1.46 -10.02
N ASP A 158 -4.02 1.34 -11.14
CA ASP A 158 -4.26 2.44 -12.08
C ASP A 158 -5.03 3.59 -11.42
N TYR A 159 -6.10 3.27 -10.69
CA TYR A 159 -6.91 4.27 -9.98
C TYR A 159 -6.07 5.07 -8.99
N PHE A 160 -5.35 4.42 -8.09
CA PHE A 160 -4.57 5.11 -7.07
C PHE A 160 -3.34 5.82 -7.63
N TYR A 161 -2.74 5.29 -8.70
CA TYR A 161 -1.68 5.99 -9.42
C TYR A 161 -2.18 7.30 -10.01
N MET A 162 -3.31 7.29 -10.72
CA MET A 162 -3.94 8.51 -11.25
C MET A 162 -4.34 9.47 -10.13
N GLN A 163 -4.92 8.99 -9.05
CA GLN A 163 -5.29 9.80 -7.89
C GLN A 163 -4.07 10.50 -7.28
N ALA A 164 -2.97 9.78 -7.09
CA ALA A 164 -1.73 10.34 -6.56
C ALA A 164 -1.17 11.45 -7.46
N LEU A 165 -1.14 11.22 -8.79
CA LEU A 165 -0.73 12.23 -9.76
C LEU A 165 -1.63 13.48 -9.70
N MET A 166 -2.96 13.30 -9.63
CA MET A 166 -3.91 14.41 -9.53
C MET A 166 -3.73 15.23 -8.25
N CYS A 167 -3.48 14.58 -7.11
CA CYS A 167 -3.20 15.26 -5.84
C CYS A 167 -1.90 16.09 -5.89
N LEU A 168 -0.89 15.62 -6.61
CA LEU A 168 0.38 16.34 -6.76
C LEU A 168 0.29 17.51 -7.75
N LEU A 169 -0.53 17.37 -8.80
CA LEU A 169 -0.76 18.42 -9.79
C LEU A 169 -1.67 19.55 -9.26
N ASN A 170 -2.56 19.24 -8.34
CA ASN A 170 -3.51 20.19 -7.76
C ASN A 170 -3.35 20.19 -6.22
N PRO A 171 -2.21 20.66 -5.70
CA PRO A 171 -2.02 20.73 -4.25
C PRO A 171 -3.00 21.74 -3.65
N ASN A 172 -3.89 21.28 -2.77
CA ASN A 172 -4.78 22.15 -1.97
C ASN A 172 -3.98 22.94 -0.94
#